data_b2ebfe8b1a49f8b69c7441dada8995f4
#
_entry.id   b2ebfe8b1a49f8b69c7441dada8995f4
#
_cell.length_a   1.000
_cell.length_b   1.000
_cell.length_c   1.000
_cell.angle_alpha   90.00
_cell.angle_beta   90.00
_cell.angle_gamma   90.00
#
_symmetry.space_group_name_H-M   'P 1'
#
loop_
_entity.id
_entity.type
_entity.pdbx_description
1 polymer ?
#
loop_
_entity_poly.entity_id
_entity_poly.type
_entity_poly.pdbx_seq_one_letter_code
_entity_poly.pdbx_strand_id
1 'polypeptide(L)'
;MIRQRGRVTAALFSAVALVAVSAPVAAAGGTGGARHGEHGGGASSVREWLDLLVEEDGVPGALAHQGRRSVTAGTAEPGSGRPMVGAEGRFRMGSNTKAFTAVAVMRLVADGRLRVDDRAGRYVPQLADSPITLRQLLKQRSGLPDYAGLVDWEKPLSDEGYLGLVLREDPLFEPGAEWGYSNTNYLVLGMVIARASGTDYRTYIERTVLEPLGLEDTYWPGPGELTLRGPHARNYGIHPLHPEQGRTDVTDLPAYEFFGASGGLVTTPGDLNAFWDGLFGGALLPRWAVRQMTHDTTDVGGRDVYPRGSRYGYGVASIPLTCGGRYWGHGGDLPGVSVGGGRATDGRGTVTVYTTTVAAQGARLAHLQGAVDAALCGRR
;
A
#
# COMPACT_ATOMS: atom_id res chain seq x y z
N MET A 1 29.66 37.06 -29.13
CA MET A 1 28.29 36.54 -29.46
C MET A 1 27.89 35.55 -28.35
N ILE A 2 27.14 36.04 -27.40
CA ILE A 2 26.70 35.27 -26.21
C ILE A 2 25.31 34.74 -26.56
N ARG A 3 25.16 33.42 -26.62
CA ARG A 3 23.83 32.77 -26.74
C ARG A 3 23.27 32.54 -25.35
N GLN A 4 22.23 33.26 -25.02
CA GLN A 4 21.35 33.00 -23.90
C GLN A 4 20.66 31.63 -24.10
N ARG A 5 20.82 30.72 -23.13
CA ARG A 5 20.00 29.54 -23.01
C ARG A 5 18.85 29.85 -22.04
N GLY A 6 17.63 29.79 -22.57
CA GLY A 6 16.41 30.01 -21.80
C GLY A 6 16.25 28.92 -20.72
N ARG A 7 15.96 29.34 -19.50
CA ARG A 7 15.54 28.47 -18.39
C ARG A 7 14.11 28.04 -18.67
N VAL A 8 13.92 26.76 -18.90
CA VAL A 8 12.60 26.12 -18.81
C VAL A 8 12.36 25.79 -17.35
N THR A 9 11.36 26.42 -16.78
CA THR A 9 10.89 26.19 -15.40
C THR A 9 10.22 24.82 -15.37
N ALA A 10 10.85 23.85 -14.72
CA ALA A 10 10.25 22.56 -14.44
C ALA A 10 9.21 22.73 -13.31
N ALA A 11 7.96 22.45 -13.63
CA ALA A 11 6.87 22.42 -12.66
C ALA A 11 6.96 21.18 -11.80
N LEU A 12 6.78 21.37 -10.52
CA LEU A 12 6.67 20.36 -9.47
C LEU A 12 5.57 19.35 -9.78
N PHE A 13 5.92 18.07 -9.89
CA PHE A 13 4.99 16.96 -9.79
C PHE A 13 5.46 16.02 -8.69
N SER A 14 4.91 16.22 -7.50
CA SER A 14 4.92 15.24 -6.41
C SER A 14 3.56 14.56 -6.39
N ALA A 15 3.55 13.26 -6.20
CA ALA A 15 2.42 12.33 -6.10
C ALA A 15 2.06 11.63 -7.41
N VAL A 16 1.91 10.32 -7.32
CA VAL A 16 1.20 9.51 -8.32
C VAL A 16 -0.25 9.99 -8.34
N ALA A 17 -0.49 11.08 -9.05
CA ALA A 17 -1.83 11.50 -9.43
C ALA A 17 -2.15 10.77 -10.73
N LEU A 18 -2.84 9.63 -10.64
CA LEU A 18 -3.69 9.21 -11.75
C LEU A 18 -4.64 10.38 -12.01
N VAL A 19 -4.40 11.09 -13.11
CA VAL A 19 -5.15 12.26 -13.52
C VAL A 19 -6.63 11.89 -13.63
N ALA A 20 -7.42 12.31 -12.65
CA ALA A 20 -8.86 12.37 -12.80
C ALA A 20 -9.18 13.60 -13.68
N VAL A 21 -9.42 13.36 -14.96
CA VAL A 21 -10.00 14.38 -15.87
C VAL A 21 -11.41 14.67 -15.38
N SER A 22 -11.59 15.76 -14.67
CA SER A 22 -12.92 16.29 -14.34
C SER A 22 -13.49 16.98 -15.56
N ALA A 23 -14.42 16.35 -16.23
CA ALA A 23 -15.28 17.01 -17.21
C ALA A 23 -16.23 18.00 -16.49
N PRO A 24 -16.49 19.21 -17.03
CA PRO A 24 -17.40 20.16 -16.40
C PRO A 24 -18.84 19.65 -16.52
N VAL A 25 -19.50 19.45 -15.39
CA VAL A 25 -20.93 19.24 -15.34
C VAL A 25 -21.63 20.58 -15.58
N ALA A 26 -22.39 20.68 -16.65
CA ALA A 26 -23.24 21.83 -16.96
C ALA A 26 -24.32 21.97 -15.84
N ALA A 27 -24.38 23.14 -15.23
CA ALA A 27 -25.36 23.49 -14.24
C ALA A 27 -26.75 23.66 -14.93
N ALA A 28 -27.65 22.73 -14.66
CA ALA A 28 -29.09 22.93 -14.92
C ALA A 28 -29.69 23.53 -13.63
N GLY A 29 -30.14 24.77 -13.72
CA GLY A 29 -30.83 25.47 -12.64
C GLY A 29 -32.19 24.84 -12.33
N GLY A 30 -32.34 24.38 -11.09
CA GLY A 30 -33.61 23.96 -10.51
C GLY A 30 -33.70 24.50 -9.09
N THR A 31 -34.54 25.49 -8.87
CA THR A 31 -34.87 26.03 -7.54
C THR A 31 -35.75 25.03 -6.78
N GLY A 32 -35.12 24.26 -5.91
CA GLY A 32 -35.81 23.41 -4.94
C GLY A 32 -35.08 23.48 -3.64
N GLY A 33 -35.70 24.11 -2.60
CA GLY A 33 -35.11 24.25 -1.26
C GLY A 33 -34.83 22.89 -0.62
N ALA A 34 -33.60 22.47 -0.66
CA ALA A 34 -33.10 21.34 0.10
C ALA A 34 -32.91 21.77 1.54
N ARG A 35 -33.73 21.26 2.44
CA ARG A 35 -33.47 21.28 3.87
C ARG A 35 -32.17 20.53 4.10
N HIS A 36 -31.13 21.24 4.59
CA HIS A 36 -29.96 20.62 5.19
C HIS A 36 -30.42 19.85 6.43
N GLY A 37 -30.76 18.59 6.26
CA GLY A 37 -30.85 17.65 7.35
C GLY A 37 -29.43 17.38 7.82
N GLU A 38 -29.14 17.77 9.06
CA GLU A 38 -27.96 17.28 9.81
C GLU A 38 -28.10 15.76 9.91
N HIS A 39 -27.50 15.02 8.99
CA HIS A 39 -27.29 13.58 9.15
C HIS A 39 -26.09 13.37 10.08
N GLY A 40 -26.30 13.62 11.37
CA GLY A 40 -25.39 13.24 12.46
C GLY A 40 -25.46 11.76 12.82
N GLY A 41 -25.76 10.86 11.87
CA GLY A 41 -25.70 9.42 12.02
C GLY A 41 -24.73 8.85 11.01
N GLY A 42 -23.41 8.92 11.28
CA GLY A 42 -22.43 8.19 10.49
C GLY A 42 -22.71 6.69 10.53
N ALA A 43 -22.34 5.95 9.47
CA ALA A 43 -22.44 4.51 9.42
C ALA A 43 -21.87 3.89 10.71
N SER A 44 -22.60 3.01 11.36
CA SER A 44 -22.27 2.46 12.68
C SER A 44 -21.73 1.05 12.58
N SER A 45 -21.92 0.39 11.46
CA SER A 45 -21.51 -1.00 11.22
C SER A 45 -20.60 -1.13 10.00
N VAL A 46 -19.80 -2.18 10.00
CA VAL A 46 -18.97 -2.54 8.83
C VAL A 46 -19.82 -2.67 7.56
N ARG A 47 -21.01 -3.25 7.67
CA ARG A 47 -21.92 -3.41 6.54
C ARG A 47 -22.30 -2.06 5.91
N GLU A 48 -22.72 -1.11 6.70
CA GLU A 48 -23.10 0.22 6.23
C GLU A 48 -21.94 0.93 5.51
N TRP A 49 -20.71 0.84 6.03
CA TRP A 49 -19.54 1.40 5.37
C TRP A 49 -19.23 0.74 4.02
N LEU A 50 -19.40 -0.59 3.91
CA LEU A 50 -19.20 -1.28 2.64
C LEU A 50 -20.33 -0.95 1.63
N ASP A 51 -21.55 -0.78 2.11
CA ASP A 51 -22.68 -0.38 1.27
C ASP A 51 -22.47 1.05 0.72
N LEU A 52 -21.97 2.00 1.53
CA LEU A 52 -21.58 3.34 1.06
C LEU A 52 -20.50 3.27 -0.05
N LEU A 53 -19.47 2.43 0.09
CA LEU A 53 -18.47 2.23 -0.96
C LEU A 53 -19.08 1.77 -2.27
N VAL A 54 -20.09 0.88 -2.22
CA VAL A 54 -20.72 0.34 -3.42
C VAL A 54 -21.75 1.30 -3.99
N GLU A 55 -22.66 1.82 -3.16
CA GLU A 55 -23.84 2.57 -3.60
C GLU A 55 -23.53 4.04 -3.90
N GLU A 56 -22.69 4.69 -3.07
CA GLU A 56 -22.36 6.11 -3.25
C GLU A 56 -21.07 6.31 -4.04
N ASP A 57 -20.03 5.52 -3.76
CA ASP A 57 -18.71 5.68 -4.39
C ASP A 57 -18.57 4.90 -5.70
N GLY A 58 -19.53 4.02 -6.02
CA GLY A 58 -19.54 3.21 -7.23
C GLY A 58 -18.41 2.17 -7.29
N VAL A 59 -17.99 1.64 -6.13
CA VAL A 59 -17.05 0.52 -6.03
C VAL A 59 -17.78 -0.76 -6.44
N PRO A 60 -17.30 -1.55 -7.41
CA PRO A 60 -17.99 -2.76 -7.86
C PRO A 60 -18.17 -3.81 -6.77
N GLY A 61 -17.17 -3.97 -5.90
CA GLY A 61 -17.20 -4.92 -4.80
C GLY A 61 -16.28 -4.51 -3.67
N ALA A 62 -16.69 -4.76 -2.44
CA ALA A 62 -15.94 -4.48 -1.24
C ALA A 62 -16.07 -5.64 -0.23
N LEU A 63 -15.03 -5.84 0.57
CA LEU A 63 -14.96 -6.88 1.60
C LEU A 63 -14.27 -6.33 2.85
N ALA A 64 -14.78 -6.71 4.03
CA ALA A 64 -14.06 -6.63 5.29
C ALA A 64 -13.99 -8.03 5.92
N HIS A 65 -12.79 -8.42 6.37
CA HIS A 65 -12.54 -9.71 7.01
C HIS A 65 -11.89 -9.52 8.38
N GLN A 66 -12.53 -10.05 9.42
CA GLN A 66 -12.04 -9.99 10.80
C GLN A 66 -12.25 -11.35 11.50
N GLY A 67 -11.17 -11.91 12.01
CA GLY A 67 -11.21 -13.24 12.63
C GLY A 67 -11.67 -14.32 11.63
N ARG A 68 -12.85 -14.88 11.82
CA ARG A 68 -13.47 -15.88 10.91
C ARG A 68 -14.65 -15.31 10.12
N ARG A 69 -14.89 -14.03 10.19
CA ARG A 69 -16.08 -13.38 9.68
C ARG A 69 -15.72 -12.48 8.50
N SER A 70 -16.41 -12.66 7.37
CA SER A 70 -16.37 -11.76 6.23
C SER A 70 -17.71 -11.05 6.09
N VAL A 71 -17.65 -9.77 5.80
CA VAL A 71 -18.78 -8.95 5.35
C VAL A 71 -18.43 -8.48 3.96
N THR A 72 -19.32 -8.64 3.00
CA THR A 72 -19.11 -8.26 1.61
C THR A 72 -20.25 -7.39 1.11
N ALA A 73 -19.98 -6.46 0.21
CA ALA A 73 -20.97 -5.68 -0.52
C ALA A 73 -20.61 -5.67 -2.02
N GLY A 74 -21.60 -5.45 -2.87
CA GLY A 74 -21.43 -5.48 -4.32
C GLY A 74 -21.18 -6.88 -4.87
N THR A 75 -20.49 -6.96 -6.00
CA THR A 75 -20.30 -8.19 -6.78
C THR A 75 -18.83 -8.44 -7.12
N ALA A 76 -18.49 -9.70 -7.37
CA ALA A 76 -17.16 -10.07 -7.85
C ALA A 76 -16.89 -9.56 -9.28
N GLU A 77 -17.95 -9.34 -10.06
CA GLU A 77 -17.90 -8.83 -11.42
C GLU A 77 -19.24 -8.17 -11.75
N PRO A 78 -19.26 -6.87 -12.11
CA PRO A 78 -20.48 -6.16 -12.49
C PRO A 78 -21.25 -6.87 -13.57
N GLY A 79 -22.56 -6.97 -13.40
CA GLY A 79 -23.49 -7.60 -14.36
C GLY A 79 -23.47 -9.12 -14.38
N SER A 80 -22.55 -9.79 -13.66
CA SER A 80 -22.50 -11.26 -13.63
C SER A 80 -23.49 -11.91 -12.65
N GLY A 81 -24.02 -11.14 -11.70
CA GLY A 81 -24.82 -11.67 -10.58
C GLY A 81 -24.00 -12.45 -9.54
N ARG A 82 -22.69 -12.63 -9.73
CA ARG A 82 -21.84 -13.33 -8.77
C ARG A 82 -21.59 -12.45 -7.53
N PRO A 83 -21.84 -12.96 -6.31
CA PRO A 83 -21.57 -12.20 -5.10
C PRO A 83 -20.07 -11.92 -4.99
N MET A 84 -19.70 -10.88 -4.22
CA MET A 84 -18.32 -10.58 -3.92
C MET A 84 -17.65 -11.77 -3.25
N VAL A 85 -16.36 -12.03 -3.59
CA VAL A 85 -15.57 -13.11 -2.99
C VAL A 85 -15.41 -12.92 -1.48
N GLY A 86 -15.30 -14.02 -0.75
CA GLY A 86 -15.12 -14.06 0.69
C GLY A 86 -13.64 -14.09 1.13
N ALA A 87 -13.41 -14.79 2.25
CA ALA A 87 -12.07 -14.90 2.86
C ALA A 87 -11.03 -15.59 1.98
N GLU A 88 -11.48 -16.41 1.04
CA GLU A 88 -10.65 -17.15 0.06
C GLU A 88 -10.25 -16.30 -1.15
N GLY A 89 -10.85 -15.12 -1.29
CA GLY A 89 -10.63 -14.23 -2.43
C GLY A 89 -9.23 -13.63 -2.44
N ARG A 90 -8.47 -13.92 -3.51
CA ARG A 90 -7.14 -13.37 -3.69
C ARG A 90 -7.17 -12.00 -4.32
N PHE A 91 -6.27 -11.13 -3.87
CA PHE A 91 -6.10 -9.78 -4.40
C PHE A 91 -4.64 -9.33 -4.34
N ARG A 92 -4.28 -8.39 -5.21
CA ARG A 92 -2.98 -7.73 -5.15
C ARG A 92 -2.98 -6.79 -3.94
N MET A 93 -2.09 -7.02 -2.97
CA MET A 93 -2.12 -6.24 -1.73
C MET A 93 -1.36 -4.91 -1.80
N GLY A 94 -0.74 -4.62 -2.95
CA GLY A 94 -0.03 -3.37 -3.15
C GLY A 94 0.98 -3.09 -2.05
N SER A 95 1.03 -1.88 -1.58
CA SER A 95 2.01 -1.40 -0.59
C SER A 95 1.98 -2.11 0.77
N ASN A 96 1.00 -2.97 1.08
CA ASN A 96 1.09 -3.86 2.23
C ASN A 96 2.34 -4.77 2.14
N THR A 97 2.82 -5.07 0.91
CA THR A 97 4.10 -5.76 0.67
C THR A 97 5.28 -5.13 1.41
N LYS A 98 5.27 -3.82 1.61
CA LYS A 98 6.33 -3.10 2.33
C LYS A 98 6.53 -3.60 3.76
N ALA A 99 5.47 -3.98 4.43
CA ALA A 99 5.58 -4.54 5.77
C ALA A 99 6.32 -5.88 5.77
N PHE A 100 6.08 -6.73 4.78
CA PHE A 100 6.78 -8.01 4.61
C PHE A 100 8.27 -7.78 4.31
N THR A 101 8.58 -6.84 3.43
CA THR A 101 9.97 -6.43 3.12
C THR A 101 10.66 -5.85 4.36
N ALA A 102 9.99 -5.00 5.14
CA ALA A 102 10.54 -4.46 6.38
C ALA A 102 10.81 -5.55 7.42
N VAL A 103 9.93 -6.54 7.56
CA VAL A 103 10.13 -7.70 8.44
C VAL A 103 11.35 -8.49 8.00
N ALA A 104 11.55 -8.73 6.71
CA ALA A 104 12.73 -9.42 6.17
C ALA A 104 14.03 -8.66 6.46
N VAL A 105 14.04 -7.33 6.31
CA VAL A 105 15.19 -6.50 6.73
C VAL A 105 15.44 -6.62 8.23
N MET A 106 14.41 -6.51 9.06
CA MET A 106 14.52 -6.60 10.50
C MET A 106 14.91 -8.01 10.98
N ARG A 107 14.60 -9.05 10.21
CA ARG A 107 15.10 -10.40 10.43
C ARG A 107 16.62 -10.46 10.23
N LEU A 108 17.12 -9.91 9.12
CA LEU A 108 18.58 -9.79 8.89
C LEU A 108 19.28 -8.96 9.97
N VAL A 109 18.59 -7.93 10.49
CA VAL A 109 19.10 -7.16 11.66
C VAL A 109 19.14 -8.02 12.91
N ALA A 110 18.09 -8.80 13.17
CA ALA A 110 18.05 -9.71 14.34
C ALA A 110 19.12 -10.81 14.27
N ASP A 111 19.44 -11.27 13.06
CA ASP A 111 20.49 -12.26 12.78
C ASP A 111 21.91 -11.64 12.77
N GLY A 112 22.04 -10.33 13.03
CA GLY A 112 23.33 -9.61 13.08
C GLY A 112 23.99 -9.39 11.71
N ARG A 113 23.26 -9.61 10.61
CA ARG A 113 23.77 -9.47 9.24
C ARG A 113 23.64 -8.04 8.69
N LEU A 114 22.75 -7.25 9.26
CA LEU A 114 22.50 -5.84 8.94
C LEU A 114 22.43 -5.01 10.22
N ARG A 115 22.69 -3.73 10.09
CA ARG A 115 22.37 -2.70 11.08
C ARG A 115 21.47 -1.66 10.42
N VAL A 116 20.44 -1.20 11.09
CA VAL A 116 19.53 -0.19 10.51
C VAL A 116 20.23 1.12 10.15
N ASP A 117 21.36 1.40 10.79
CA ASP A 117 22.19 2.59 10.53
C ASP A 117 23.30 2.34 9.49
N ASP A 118 23.39 1.14 8.91
CA ASP A 118 24.26 0.90 7.76
C ASP A 118 23.83 1.79 6.59
N ARG A 119 24.81 2.32 5.84
CA ARG A 119 24.56 3.01 4.59
C ARG A 119 24.10 2.02 3.52
N ALA A 120 23.06 2.37 2.76
CA ALA A 120 22.51 1.54 1.69
C ALA A 120 23.58 1.21 0.63
N GLY A 121 24.50 2.13 0.36
CA GLY A 121 25.60 1.94 -0.58
C GLY A 121 26.58 0.80 -0.25
N ARG A 122 26.58 0.31 1.00
CA ARG A 122 27.31 -0.90 1.37
C ARG A 122 26.80 -2.16 0.65
N TYR A 123 25.51 -2.17 0.30
CA TYR A 123 24.81 -3.30 -0.29
C TYR A 123 24.41 -3.05 -1.74
N VAL A 124 24.16 -1.79 -2.10
CA VAL A 124 23.69 -1.34 -3.43
C VAL A 124 24.75 -0.40 -4.01
N PRO A 125 25.62 -0.87 -4.92
CA PRO A 125 26.76 -0.09 -5.43
C PRO A 125 26.40 1.25 -6.07
N GLN A 126 25.20 1.36 -6.66
CA GLN A 126 24.68 2.61 -7.25
C GLN A 126 24.49 3.73 -6.21
N LEU A 127 24.44 3.39 -4.92
CA LEU A 127 24.32 4.31 -3.79
C LEU A 127 25.63 4.42 -2.97
N ALA A 128 26.79 4.00 -3.50
CA ALA A 128 28.06 3.92 -2.77
C ALA A 128 28.43 5.23 -2.07
N ASP A 129 28.24 6.37 -2.76
CA ASP A 129 28.58 7.70 -2.25
C ASP A 129 27.41 8.36 -1.49
N SER A 130 26.24 7.71 -1.45
CA SER A 130 25.06 8.25 -0.80
C SER A 130 25.12 8.09 0.72
N PRO A 131 24.73 9.12 1.52
CA PRO A 131 24.62 9.00 2.96
C PRO A 131 23.37 8.24 3.43
N ILE A 132 22.49 7.82 2.53
CA ILE A 132 21.20 7.17 2.85
C ILE A 132 21.45 5.90 3.67
N THR A 133 20.77 5.79 4.80
CA THR A 133 20.79 4.62 5.69
C THR A 133 19.57 3.72 5.49
N LEU A 134 19.66 2.44 5.91
CA LEU A 134 18.54 1.52 5.88
C LEU A 134 17.37 2.02 6.74
N ARG A 135 17.65 2.69 7.86
CA ARG A 135 16.65 3.36 8.71
C ARG A 135 15.85 4.39 7.92
N GLN A 136 16.53 5.22 7.13
CA GLN A 136 15.87 6.26 6.33
C GLN A 136 15.00 5.65 5.22
N LEU A 137 15.45 4.58 4.57
CA LEU A 137 14.64 3.82 3.61
C LEU A 137 13.39 3.22 4.25
N LEU A 138 13.55 2.48 5.36
CA LEU A 138 12.44 1.86 6.10
C LEU A 138 11.38 2.88 6.54
N LYS A 139 11.79 4.10 6.86
CA LYS A 139 10.94 5.19 7.37
C LYS A 139 10.43 6.16 6.29
N GLN A 140 10.71 5.90 5.01
CA GLN A 140 10.33 6.82 3.93
C GLN A 140 10.98 8.22 4.09
N ARG A 141 12.26 8.27 4.47
CA ARG A 141 13.00 9.50 4.73
C ARG A 141 14.32 9.60 3.96
N SER A 142 14.43 8.92 2.84
CA SER A 142 15.66 8.94 2.02
C SER A 142 15.79 10.19 1.14
N GLY A 143 14.69 10.81 0.74
CA GLY A 143 14.64 11.85 -0.28
C GLY A 143 14.67 11.31 -1.72
N LEU A 144 14.74 10.00 -1.93
CA LEU A 144 14.70 9.40 -3.27
C LEU A 144 13.34 9.64 -3.94
N PRO A 145 13.32 10.15 -5.19
CA PRO A 145 12.10 10.23 -6.00
C PRO A 145 11.43 8.86 -6.18
N ASP A 146 10.13 8.85 -6.44
CA ASP A 146 9.38 7.62 -6.63
C ASP A 146 9.51 7.11 -8.06
N TYR A 147 10.09 5.91 -8.25
CA TYR A 147 10.23 5.30 -9.56
C TYR A 147 8.89 4.97 -10.22
N ALA A 148 7.81 4.80 -9.45
CA ALA A 148 6.49 4.48 -10.00
C ALA A 148 5.98 5.55 -10.99
N GLY A 149 6.39 6.81 -10.81
CA GLY A 149 6.13 7.90 -11.76
C GLY A 149 7.00 7.90 -13.02
N LEU A 150 8.05 7.07 -13.07
CA LEU A 150 9.02 6.98 -14.17
C LEU A 150 8.89 5.68 -14.98
N VAL A 151 7.92 4.84 -14.63
CA VAL A 151 7.75 3.52 -15.26
C VAL A 151 7.20 3.65 -16.67
N ASP A 152 7.90 3.04 -17.61
CA ASP A 152 7.35 2.70 -18.92
C ASP A 152 6.68 1.31 -18.82
N TRP A 153 5.35 1.29 -18.84
CA TRP A 153 4.56 0.07 -18.68
C TRP A 153 4.71 -0.95 -19.81
N GLU A 154 5.27 -0.54 -20.95
CA GLU A 154 5.57 -1.44 -22.07
C GLU A 154 6.96 -2.07 -21.97
N LYS A 155 7.85 -1.48 -21.18
CA LYS A 155 9.27 -1.86 -21.10
C LYS A 155 9.73 -2.03 -19.66
N PRO A 156 9.36 -3.15 -19.01
CA PRO A 156 9.78 -3.42 -17.63
C PRO A 156 11.30 -3.44 -17.52
N LEU A 157 11.82 -2.87 -16.44
CA LEU A 157 13.23 -2.83 -16.12
C LEU A 157 13.53 -3.72 -14.92
N SER A 158 14.81 -4.07 -14.76
CA SER A 158 15.28 -4.65 -13.48
C SER A 158 15.24 -3.63 -12.34
N ASP A 159 15.36 -4.09 -11.11
CA ASP A 159 15.42 -3.22 -9.94
C ASP A 159 16.57 -2.18 -10.07
N GLU A 160 17.74 -2.61 -10.60
CA GLU A 160 18.86 -1.73 -10.90
C GLU A 160 18.53 -0.71 -11.99
N GLY A 161 17.74 -1.11 -12.99
CA GLY A 161 17.29 -0.24 -14.08
C GLY A 161 16.38 0.87 -13.55
N TYR A 162 15.39 0.53 -12.71
CA TYR A 162 14.51 1.51 -12.07
C TYR A 162 15.28 2.44 -11.13
N LEU A 163 16.20 1.91 -10.32
CA LEU A 163 17.05 2.75 -9.48
C LEU A 163 17.90 3.69 -10.34
N GLY A 164 18.43 3.20 -11.47
CA GLY A 164 19.18 4.02 -12.40
C GLY A 164 18.38 5.16 -13.03
N LEU A 165 17.05 5.01 -13.22
CA LEU A 165 16.18 6.11 -13.63
C LEU A 165 16.07 7.16 -12.52
N VAL A 166 15.75 6.71 -11.30
CA VAL A 166 15.59 7.60 -10.13
C VAL A 166 16.83 8.42 -9.84
N LEU A 167 18.02 7.85 -9.98
CA LEU A 167 19.29 8.54 -9.69
C LEU A 167 19.68 9.59 -10.75
N ARG A 168 18.89 9.78 -11.81
CA ARG A 168 19.03 10.89 -12.77
C ARG A 168 18.21 12.11 -12.37
N GLU A 169 17.25 11.91 -11.45
CA GLU A 169 16.41 12.99 -10.92
C GLU A 169 17.07 13.61 -9.68
N ASP A 170 16.73 14.86 -9.42
CA ASP A 170 17.17 15.53 -8.19
C ASP A 170 16.48 14.93 -6.97
N PRO A 171 17.18 14.74 -5.84
CA PRO A 171 16.55 14.32 -4.59
C PRO A 171 15.43 15.28 -4.17
N LEU A 172 14.35 14.75 -3.61
CA LEU A 172 13.22 15.56 -3.13
C LEU A 172 13.59 16.40 -1.91
N PHE A 173 14.50 15.90 -1.08
CA PHE A 173 15.05 16.54 0.12
C PHE A 173 16.30 15.77 0.60
N GLU A 174 17.07 16.39 1.46
CA GLU A 174 18.25 15.75 2.06
C GLU A 174 17.87 14.52 2.91
N PRO A 175 18.62 13.43 2.84
CA PRO A 175 18.33 12.22 3.59
C PRO A 175 18.14 12.48 5.08
N GLY A 176 16.95 12.14 5.59
CA GLY A 176 16.56 12.34 6.98
C GLY A 176 15.90 13.70 7.28
N ALA A 177 15.90 14.66 6.36
CA ALA A 177 15.30 15.98 6.60
C ALA A 177 13.77 15.91 6.72
N GLU A 178 13.13 15.22 5.76
CA GLU A 178 11.68 15.15 5.68
C GLU A 178 11.17 13.72 5.60
N TRP A 179 9.86 13.57 5.55
CA TRP A 179 9.17 12.35 5.19
C TRP A 179 8.53 12.53 3.82
N GLY A 180 8.78 11.59 2.91
CA GLY A 180 8.18 11.55 1.58
C GLY A 180 8.03 10.11 1.12
N TYR A 181 6.79 9.70 0.86
CA TYR A 181 6.51 8.34 0.41
C TYR A 181 7.14 8.09 -0.95
N SER A 182 7.90 7.00 -1.06
CA SER A 182 8.54 6.59 -2.31
C SER A 182 8.69 5.07 -2.37
N ASN A 183 8.19 4.47 -3.43
CA ASN A 183 8.36 3.05 -3.71
C ASN A 183 9.84 2.68 -3.90
N THR A 184 10.66 3.61 -4.34
CA THR A 184 12.13 3.42 -4.50
C THR A 184 12.79 3.00 -3.21
N ASN A 185 12.33 3.46 -2.06
CA ASN A 185 12.89 3.03 -0.78
C ASN A 185 12.81 1.51 -0.61
N TYR A 186 11.71 0.91 -0.98
CA TYR A 186 11.46 -0.52 -0.81
C TYR A 186 12.04 -1.37 -1.94
N LEU A 187 12.14 -0.82 -3.15
CA LEU A 187 12.95 -1.39 -4.22
C LEU A 187 14.40 -1.56 -3.75
N VAL A 188 15.01 -0.51 -3.21
CA VAL A 188 16.38 -0.55 -2.65
C VAL A 188 16.48 -1.54 -1.49
N LEU A 189 15.49 -1.60 -0.60
CA LEU A 189 15.47 -2.60 0.49
C LEU A 189 15.39 -4.04 -0.04
N GLY A 190 14.69 -4.30 -1.14
CA GLY A 190 14.71 -5.59 -1.83
C GLY A 190 16.13 -5.97 -2.29
N MET A 191 16.84 -5.04 -2.94
CA MET A 191 18.24 -5.24 -3.35
C MET A 191 19.16 -5.46 -2.13
N VAL A 192 18.95 -4.72 -1.03
CA VAL A 192 19.70 -4.92 0.23
C VAL A 192 19.46 -6.31 0.79
N ILE A 193 18.21 -6.79 0.83
CA ILE A 193 17.89 -8.16 1.28
C ILE A 193 18.61 -9.18 0.42
N ALA A 194 18.54 -9.07 -0.90
CA ALA A 194 19.20 -10.00 -1.81
C ALA A 194 20.71 -10.04 -1.56
N ARG A 195 21.35 -8.89 -1.44
CA ARG A 195 22.79 -8.79 -1.20
C ARG A 195 23.20 -9.33 0.17
N ALA A 196 22.45 -9.00 1.22
CA ALA A 196 22.76 -9.40 2.59
C ALA A 196 22.40 -10.87 2.85
N SER A 197 21.35 -11.41 2.25
CA SER A 197 20.95 -12.81 2.40
C SER A 197 21.76 -13.78 1.53
N GLY A 198 22.27 -13.30 0.39
CA GLY A 198 22.87 -14.14 -0.65
C GLY A 198 21.85 -14.92 -1.47
N THR A 199 20.58 -14.51 -1.41
CA THR A 199 19.44 -15.16 -2.07
C THR A 199 18.51 -14.07 -2.61
N ASP A 200 17.77 -14.35 -3.67
CA ASP A 200 16.73 -13.43 -4.16
C ASP A 200 15.80 -13.02 -3.02
N TYR A 201 15.41 -11.72 -2.97
CA TYR A 201 14.61 -11.18 -1.85
C TYR A 201 13.23 -11.83 -1.75
N ARG A 202 12.64 -12.28 -2.86
CA ARG A 202 11.35 -12.98 -2.88
C ARG A 202 11.44 -14.30 -2.14
N THR A 203 12.44 -15.11 -2.52
CA THR A 203 12.75 -16.38 -1.84
C THR A 203 13.10 -16.16 -0.37
N TYR A 204 13.83 -15.09 -0.03
CA TYR A 204 14.13 -14.78 1.36
C TYR A 204 12.87 -14.44 2.16
N ILE A 205 11.97 -13.63 1.62
CA ILE A 205 10.69 -13.27 2.25
C ILE A 205 9.80 -14.52 2.38
N GLU A 206 9.70 -15.37 1.35
CA GLU A 206 8.96 -16.65 1.42
C GLU A 206 9.42 -17.48 2.62
N ARG A 207 10.70 -17.77 2.71
CA ARG A 207 11.28 -18.62 3.78
C ARG A 207 11.21 -18.01 5.16
N THR A 208 11.25 -16.70 5.30
CA THR A 208 11.40 -16.04 6.60
C THR A 208 10.14 -15.36 7.10
N VAL A 209 9.14 -15.17 6.22
CA VAL A 209 7.87 -14.51 6.56
C VAL A 209 6.67 -15.38 6.20
N LEU A 210 6.57 -15.89 4.96
CA LEU A 210 5.37 -16.62 4.52
C LEU A 210 5.31 -18.02 5.14
N GLU A 211 6.33 -18.83 4.95
CA GLU A 211 6.39 -20.21 5.45
C GLU A 211 6.23 -20.33 6.97
N PRO A 212 6.92 -19.48 7.82
CA PRO A 212 6.77 -19.58 9.27
C PRO A 212 5.36 -19.30 9.79
N LEU A 213 4.54 -18.59 9.02
CA LEU A 213 3.15 -18.27 9.36
C LEU A 213 2.13 -19.14 8.60
N GLY A 214 2.57 -20.03 7.70
CA GLY A 214 1.70 -20.84 6.88
C GLY A 214 0.81 -20.02 5.93
N LEU A 215 1.34 -18.93 5.35
CA LEU A 215 0.62 -18.05 4.43
C LEU A 215 0.61 -18.66 3.02
N GLU A 216 -0.09 -19.78 2.85
CA GLU A 216 -0.06 -20.58 1.63
C GLU A 216 -0.73 -19.91 0.43
N ASP A 217 -1.64 -18.97 0.68
CA ASP A 217 -2.36 -18.20 -0.34
C ASP A 217 -1.70 -16.85 -0.66
N THR A 218 -0.54 -16.57 -0.03
CA THR A 218 0.27 -15.37 -0.28
C THR A 218 1.47 -15.74 -1.17
N TYR A 219 1.63 -15.05 -2.30
CA TYR A 219 2.66 -15.43 -3.28
C TYR A 219 3.13 -14.24 -4.13
N TRP A 220 4.29 -14.39 -4.74
CA TRP A 220 4.78 -13.55 -5.82
C TRP A 220 4.26 -14.11 -7.15
N PRO A 221 3.54 -13.31 -7.98
CA PRO A 221 3.28 -13.72 -9.36
C PRO A 221 4.59 -14.01 -10.10
N GLY A 222 4.60 -15.07 -10.90
CA GLY A 222 5.74 -15.37 -11.76
C GLY A 222 5.91 -14.36 -12.89
N PRO A 223 7.08 -14.34 -13.57
CA PRO A 223 7.29 -13.48 -14.74
C PRO A 223 6.18 -13.74 -15.79
N GLY A 224 5.51 -12.66 -16.23
CA GLY A 224 4.40 -12.74 -17.19
C GLY A 224 3.11 -13.36 -16.64
N GLU A 225 3.00 -13.70 -15.36
CA GLU A 225 1.77 -14.18 -14.73
C GLU A 225 0.87 -13.00 -14.38
N LEU A 226 -0.05 -12.67 -15.26
CA LEU A 226 -0.93 -11.52 -15.11
C LEU A 226 -2.19 -11.86 -14.28
N THR A 227 -2.73 -13.07 -14.48
CA THR A 227 -3.97 -13.53 -13.84
C THR A 227 -3.72 -13.99 -12.41
N LEU A 228 -4.62 -13.62 -11.50
CA LEU A 228 -4.59 -14.08 -10.11
C LEU A 228 -4.93 -15.58 -10.02
N ARG A 229 -4.18 -16.33 -9.22
CA ARG A 229 -4.46 -17.75 -8.96
C ARG A 229 -5.71 -17.89 -8.09
N GLY A 230 -6.58 -18.86 -8.42
CA GLY A 230 -7.76 -19.21 -7.63
C GLY A 230 -8.86 -18.16 -7.61
N PRO A 231 -9.79 -18.23 -6.59
CA PRO A 231 -10.92 -17.31 -6.51
C PRO A 231 -10.48 -15.86 -6.36
N HIS A 232 -11.05 -14.97 -7.16
CA HIS A 232 -10.82 -13.52 -7.07
C HIS A 232 -11.99 -12.74 -7.69
N ALA A 233 -12.10 -11.48 -7.30
CA ALA A 233 -12.98 -10.52 -7.95
C ALA A 233 -12.23 -9.79 -9.06
N ARG A 234 -12.97 -9.31 -10.07
CA ARG A 234 -12.43 -8.42 -11.10
C ARG A 234 -12.15 -7.04 -10.52
N ASN A 235 -11.03 -6.45 -10.90
CA ASN A 235 -10.59 -5.13 -10.44
C ASN A 235 -10.81 -4.09 -11.54
N TYR A 236 -11.31 -2.91 -11.18
CA TYR A 236 -11.68 -1.88 -12.15
C TYR A 236 -10.96 -0.57 -11.87
N GLY A 237 -10.29 -0.04 -12.88
CA GLY A 237 -9.49 1.18 -12.76
C GLY A 237 -9.17 1.79 -14.11
N ILE A 238 -8.35 2.83 -14.08
CA ILE A 238 -7.75 3.37 -15.30
C ILE A 238 -6.59 2.47 -15.70
N HIS A 239 -6.66 1.92 -16.91
CA HIS A 239 -5.59 1.08 -17.43
C HIS A 239 -4.37 1.95 -17.76
N PRO A 240 -3.16 1.66 -17.23
CA PRO A 240 -2.00 2.53 -17.41
C PRO A 240 -1.58 2.74 -18.86
N LEU A 241 -1.77 1.73 -19.72
CA LEU A 241 -1.46 1.80 -21.15
C LEU A 241 -2.61 2.35 -22.00
N HIS A 242 -3.84 2.39 -21.46
CA HIS A 242 -5.05 2.78 -22.18
C HIS A 242 -5.92 3.72 -21.34
N PRO A 243 -5.36 4.84 -20.85
CA PRO A 243 -6.10 5.76 -19.96
C PRO A 243 -7.31 6.41 -20.65
N GLU A 244 -7.31 6.50 -21.97
CA GLU A 244 -8.40 7.03 -22.79
C GLU A 244 -9.68 6.21 -22.72
N GLN A 245 -9.59 4.91 -22.35
CA GLN A 245 -10.75 4.03 -22.21
C GLN A 245 -11.54 4.30 -20.92
N GLY A 246 -11.02 5.15 -20.03
CA GLY A 246 -11.61 5.39 -18.72
C GLY A 246 -11.49 4.18 -17.79
N ARG A 247 -12.52 3.95 -16.96
CA ARG A 247 -12.52 2.82 -16.00
C ARG A 247 -12.85 1.51 -16.72
N THR A 248 -11.87 0.61 -16.76
CA THR A 248 -11.98 -0.72 -17.38
C THR A 248 -11.57 -1.83 -16.40
N ASP A 249 -11.71 -3.09 -16.79
CA ASP A 249 -11.13 -4.22 -16.08
C ASP A 249 -9.60 -4.15 -16.17
N VAL A 250 -8.95 -4.10 -15.01
CA VAL A 250 -7.49 -4.02 -14.86
C VAL A 250 -6.95 -5.17 -13.99
N THR A 251 -7.70 -6.27 -13.91
CA THR A 251 -7.34 -7.43 -13.10
C THR A 251 -5.99 -8.01 -13.51
N ASP A 252 -5.74 -8.09 -14.81
CA ASP A 252 -4.59 -8.76 -15.39
C ASP A 252 -3.47 -7.75 -15.72
N LEU A 253 -2.93 -7.06 -14.70
CA LEU A 253 -1.81 -6.13 -14.85
C LEU A 253 -0.48 -6.73 -14.35
N PRO A 254 0.66 -6.37 -14.96
CA PRO A 254 1.99 -6.88 -14.60
C PRO A 254 2.55 -6.25 -13.31
N ALA A 255 1.75 -6.24 -12.20
CA ALA A 255 2.13 -5.60 -10.95
C ALA A 255 3.42 -6.18 -10.32
N TYR A 256 3.72 -7.46 -10.57
CA TYR A 256 4.94 -8.11 -10.13
C TYR A 256 6.19 -7.45 -10.71
N GLU A 257 6.23 -7.22 -12.01
CA GLU A 257 7.40 -6.70 -12.71
C GLU A 257 7.74 -5.25 -12.32
N PHE A 258 6.71 -4.46 -11.96
CA PHE A 258 6.89 -3.05 -11.65
C PHE A 258 7.06 -2.75 -10.16
N PHE A 259 6.39 -3.48 -9.28
CA PHE A 259 6.31 -3.10 -7.87
C PHE A 259 7.13 -4.00 -6.93
N GLY A 260 7.50 -5.22 -7.32
CA GLY A 260 8.43 -6.08 -6.59
C GLY A 260 8.33 -5.96 -5.07
N ALA A 261 9.45 -5.71 -4.41
CA ALA A 261 9.56 -5.56 -2.95
C ALA A 261 8.73 -4.40 -2.37
N SER A 262 8.22 -3.48 -3.20
CA SER A 262 7.40 -2.35 -2.76
C SER A 262 5.90 -2.61 -2.83
N GLY A 263 5.42 -3.60 -3.64
CA GLY A 263 3.99 -3.76 -3.89
C GLY A 263 3.55 -5.03 -4.62
N GLY A 264 4.44 -5.99 -4.86
CA GLY A 264 4.21 -7.09 -5.82
C GLY A 264 3.50 -8.32 -5.27
N LEU A 265 3.26 -8.47 -3.96
CA LEU A 265 2.60 -9.65 -3.39
C LEU A 265 1.09 -9.70 -3.68
N VAL A 266 0.61 -10.91 -3.92
CA VAL A 266 -0.80 -11.29 -3.89
C VAL A 266 -1.08 -12.03 -2.59
N THR A 267 -2.28 -11.86 -2.02
CA THR A 267 -2.66 -12.47 -0.74
C THR A 267 -4.17 -12.72 -0.67
N THR A 268 -4.62 -13.33 0.42
CA THR A 268 -6.03 -13.37 0.86
C THR A 268 -6.23 -12.49 2.10
N PRO A 269 -7.48 -12.12 2.44
CA PRO A 269 -7.76 -11.38 3.68
C PRO A 269 -7.32 -12.15 4.94
N GLY A 270 -7.45 -13.49 4.89
CA GLY A 270 -7.04 -14.37 5.98
C GLY A 270 -5.54 -14.34 6.23
N ASP A 271 -4.76 -14.53 5.18
CA ASP A 271 -3.29 -14.52 5.25
C ASP A 271 -2.75 -13.15 5.68
N LEU A 272 -3.33 -12.05 5.16
CA LEU A 272 -2.91 -10.71 5.55
C LEU A 272 -3.19 -10.43 7.04
N ASN A 273 -4.33 -10.89 7.55
CA ASN A 273 -4.62 -10.82 8.99
C ASN A 273 -3.65 -11.69 9.80
N ALA A 274 -3.35 -12.91 9.33
CA ALA A 274 -2.40 -13.81 9.99
C ALA A 274 -0.98 -13.20 10.02
N PHE A 275 -0.58 -12.51 8.95
CA PHE A 275 0.68 -11.76 8.95
C PHE A 275 0.73 -10.69 10.04
N TRP A 276 -0.30 -9.85 10.14
CA TRP A 276 -0.34 -8.80 11.18
C TRP A 276 -0.35 -9.42 12.60
N ASP A 277 -1.10 -10.50 12.79
CA ASP A 277 -1.14 -11.22 14.07
C ASP A 277 0.22 -11.84 14.40
N GLY A 278 0.88 -12.47 13.43
CA GLY A 278 2.20 -13.06 13.60
C GLY A 278 3.29 -12.03 13.88
N LEU A 279 3.30 -10.90 13.17
CA LEU A 279 4.26 -9.82 13.38
C LEU A 279 4.14 -9.24 14.79
N PHE A 280 2.96 -8.80 15.19
CA PHE A 280 2.77 -8.15 16.49
C PHE A 280 2.60 -9.15 17.64
N GLY A 281 2.34 -10.43 17.34
CA GLY A 281 2.36 -11.54 18.27
C GLY A 281 3.77 -12.06 18.60
N GLY A 282 4.78 -11.65 17.82
CA GLY A 282 6.19 -12.02 18.04
C GLY A 282 6.59 -13.36 17.41
N ALA A 283 5.80 -13.89 16.47
CA ALA A 283 6.14 -15.12 15.74
C ALA A 283 7.27 -14.90 14.70
N LEU A 284 7.36 -13.72 14.11
CA LEU A 284 8.32 -13.41 13.05
C LEU A 284 9.63 -12.79 13.55
N LEU A 285 9.56 -11.94 14.57
CA LEU A 285 10.68 -11.14 15.04
C LEU A 285 10.75 -11.16 16.58
N PRO A 286 11.96 -11.03 17.16
CA PRO A 286 12.08 -10.81 18.59
C PRO A 286 11.44 -9.48 19.00
N ARG A 287 10.90 -9.40 20.22
CA ARG A 287 10.14 -8.25 20.73
C ARG A 287 10.88 -6.91 20.60
N TRP A 288 12.21 -6.90 20.71
CA TRP A 288 12.97 -5.68 20.57
C TRP A 288 12.95 -5.15 19.12
N ALA A 289 12.96 -6.03 18.11
CA ALA A 289 12.90 -5.65 16.70
C ALA A 289 11.51 -5.10 16.34
N VAL A 290 10.43 -5.74 16.80
CA VAL A 290 9.06 -5.21 16.66
C VAL A 290 8.94 -3.83 17.34
N ARG A 291 9.50 -3.68 18.55
CA ARG A 291 9.53 -2.37 19.22
C ARG A 291 10.29 -1.32 18.40
N GLN A 292 11.42 -1.68 17.80
CA GLN A 292 12.17 -0.75 16.96
C GLN A 292 11.34 -0.29 15.74
N MET A 293 10.60 -1.21 15.09
CA MET A 293 9.70 -0.88 13.99
C MET A 293 8.60 0.11 14.40
N THR A 294 8.10 0.03 15.63
CA THR A 294 6.91 0.74 16.10
C THR A 294 7.20 1.97 16.98
N HIS A 295 8.38 2.10 17.57
CA HIS A 295 8.72 3.25 18.43
C HIS A 295 9.50 4.33 17.68
N ASP A 296 10.38 3.94 16.76
CA ASP A 296 11.10 4.91 15.92
C ASP A 296 10.20 5.36 14.76
N THR A 297 9.26 6.25 15.05
CA THR A 297 8.25 6.70 14.11
C THR A 297 8.40 8.16 13.71
N THR A 298 7.83 8.51 12.55
CA THR A 298 7.71 9.88 12.05
C THR A 298 6.23 10.25 11.98
N ASP A 299 5.87 11.50 12.34
CA ASP A 299 4.51 12.00 12.16
C ASP A 299 4.20 12.16 10.68
N VAL A 300 3.10 11.55 10.23
CA VAL A 300 2.62 11.57 8.84
C VAL A 300 1.15 11.97 8.75
N GLY A 301 0.55 12.37 9.86
CA GLY A 301 -0.87 12.69 9.93
C GLY A 301 -1.27 13.83 9.00
N GLY A 302 -2.26 13.56 8.13
CA GLY A 302 -2.74 14.48 7.11
C GLY A 302 -1.89 14.54 5.85
N ARG A 303 -0.95 13.61 5.68
CA ARG A 303 -0.14 13.41 4.46
C ARG A 303 -0.60 12.16 3.73
N ASP A 304 -0.66 12.22 2.41
CA ASP A 304 -1.17 11.12 1.57
C ASP A 304 -2.49 10.54 2.10
N VAL A 305 -2.53 9.21 2.24
CA VAL A 305 -3.69 8.46 2.75
C VAL A 305 -3.77 8.41 4.28
N TYR A 306 -2.89 9.07 5.01
CA TYR A 306 -2.80 8.96 6.46
C TYR A 306 -3.64 10.03 7.18
N PRO A 307 -4.66 9.65 7.99
CA PRO A 307 -5.43 10.61 8.76
C PRO A 307 -4.57 11.30 9.83
N ARG A 308 -5.07 12.44 10.33
CA ARG A 308 -4.38 13.19 11.40
C ARG A 308 -4.04 12.30 12.59
N GLY A 309 -2.86 12.50 13.16
CA GLY A 309 -2.35 11.72 14.27
C GLY A 309 -1.72 10.38 13.88
N SER A 310 -1.67 10.05 12.59
CA SER A 310 -0.95 8.86 12.12
C SER A 310 0.56 9.02 12.22
N ARG A 311 1.25 7.91 12.43
CA ARG A 311 2.73 7.85 12.48
C ARG A 311 3.23 6.70 11.62
N TYR A 312 4.38 6.88 10.96
CA TYR A 312 5.01 5.86 10.15
C TYR A 312 6.30 5.35 10.79
N GLY A 313 6.40 4.05 10.97
CA GLY A 313 7.58 3.36 11.49
C GLY A 313 8.37 2.66 10.38
N TYR A 314 8.83 1.44 10.62
CA TYR A 314 9.56 0.65 9.62
C TYR A 314 8.58 -0.21 8.83
N GLY A 315 8.08 0.34 7.73
CA GLY A 315 7.12 -0.34 6.85
C GLY A 315 5.74 -0.58 7.45
N VAL A 316 5.44 0.07 8.55
CA VAL A 316 4.14 -0.01 9.24
C VAL A 316 3.67 1.36 9.68
N ALA A 317 2.38 1.62 9.59
CA ALA A 317 1.77 2.86 10.03
C ALA A 317 0.92 2.62 11.28
N SER A 318 0.98 3.55 12.22
CA SER A 318 0.10 3.60 13.38
C SER A 318 -1.00 4.61 13.12
N ILE A 319 -2.25 4.17 13.16
CA ILE A 319 -3.42 4.96 12.80
C ILE A 319 -4.37 5.03 14.00
N PRO A 320 -4.84 6.22 14.40
CA PRO A 320 -5.77 6.36 15.51
C PRO A 320 -7.15 5.77 15.16
N LEU A 321 -7.84 5.22 16.17
CA LEU A 321 -9.21 4.76 16.09
C LEU A 321 -10.17 5.77 16.76
N THR A 322 -11.39 5.91 16.24
CA THR A 322 -12.39 6.85 16.80
C THR A 322 -12.84 6.46 18.19
N CYS A 323 -12.84 5.17 18.50
CA CYS A 323 -13.17 4.63 19.82
C CYS A 323 -12.00 4.67 20.84
N GLY A 324 -10.94 5.37 20.51
CA GLY A 324 -9.70 5.42 21.30
C GLY A 324 -8.76 4.26 20.98
N GLY A 325 -7.48 4.44 21.32
CA GLY A 325 -6.43 3.53 20.92
C GLY A 325 -5.99 3.71 19.47
N ARG A 326 -5.32 2.70 18.94
CA ARG A 326 -4.70 2.75 17.61
C ARG A 326 -4.63 1.34 17.01
N TYR A 327 -4.44 1.25 15.71
CA TYR A 327 -3.99 0.02 15.07
C TYR A 327 -2.66 0.23 14.34
N TRP A 328 -1.92 -0.84 14.16
CA TRP A 328 -0.75 -0.91 13.30
C TRP A 328 -1.11 -1.68 12.03
N GLY A 329 -0.77 -1.13 10.90
CA GLY A 329 -1.03 -1.73 9.60
C GLY A 329 -0.33 -1.00 8.48
N HIS A 330 -0.76 -1.25 7.27
CA HIS A 330 -0.37 -0.50 6.07
C HIS A 330 -1.55 -0.47 5.10
N GLY A 331 -1.62 0.56 4.27
CA GLY A 331 -2.51 0.59 3.12
C GLY A 331 -1.84 0.00 1.87
N GLY A 332 -2.61 -0.27 0.85
CA GLY A 332 -2.09 -0.69 -0.44
C GLY A 332 -3.02 -0.30 -1.57
N ASP A 333 -2.48 0.42 -2.55
CA ASP A 333 -3.20 0.85 -3.74
C ASP A 333 -2.43 0.39 -4.98
N LEU A 334 -3.15 -0.19 -5.93
CA LEU A 334 -2.72 -0.48 -7.29
C LEU A 334 -3.88 -0.18 -8.23
N PRO A 335 -3.67 -0.07 -9.55
CA PRO A 335 -4.79 0.05 -10.47
C PRO A 335 -5.87 -0.99 -10.16
N GLY A 336 -7.10 -0.54 -9.88
CA GLY A 336 -8.24 -1.40 -9.62
C GLY A 336 -8.35 -2.00 -8.21
N VAL A 337 -7.50 -1.66 -7.26
CA VAL A 337 -7.59 -2.21 -5.90
C VAL A 337 -7.12 -1.20 -4.84
N SER A 338 -7.83 -1.17 -3.72
CA SER A 338 -7.34 -0.56 -2.47
C SER A 338 -7.52 -1.52 -1.31
N VAL A 339 -6.55 -1.54 -0.42
CA VAL A 339 -6.50 -2.39 0.77
C VAL A 339 -6.15 -1.55 1.98
N GLY A 340 -6.90 -1.70 3.06
CA GLY A 340 -6.63 -1.07 4.36
C GLY A 340 -6.82 -2.05 5.49
N GLY A 341 -6.29 -1.70 6.66
CA GLY A 341 -6.45 -2.51 7.87
C GLY A 341 -5.14 -2.78 8.59
N GLY A 342 -5.19 -3.69 9.54
CA GLY A 342 -4.11 -4.04 10.43
C GLY A 342 -4.62 -4.53 11.78
N ARG A 343 -3.74 -4.53 12.79
CA ARG A 343 -4.00 -5.06 14.14
C ARG A 343 -4.14 -3.94 15.16
N ALA A 344 -5.24 -3.95 15.91
CA ALA A 344 -5.46 -3.05 17.05
C ALA A 344 -4.44 -3.33 18.18
N THR A 345 -3.95 -2.25 18.81
CA THR A 345 -2.91 -2.32 19.85
C THR A 345 -3.41 -2.86 21.19
N ASP A 346 -4.71 -2.88 21.40
CA ASP A 346 -5.39 -3.23 22.64
C ASP A 346 -6.11 -4.59 22.59
N GLY A 347 -5.80 -5.41 21.58
CA GLY A 347 -6.33 -6.76 21.47
C GLY A 347 -7.73 -6.88 20.87
N ARG A 348 -8.32 -5.80 20.35
CA ARG A 348 -9.62 -5.82 19.65
C ARG A 348 -9.60 -6.64 18.35
N GLY A 349 -8.44 -7.06 17.90
CA GLY A 349 -8.28 -7.96 16.75
C GLY A 349 -7.58 -7.32 15.57
N THR A 350 -7.70 -8.02 14.45
CA THR A 350 -7.07 -7.66 13.17
C THR A 350 -8.13 -7.65 12.09
N VAL A 351 -8.07 -6.69 11.17
CA VAL A 351 -9.01 -6.57 10.05
C VAL A 351 -8.27 -6.27 8.76
N THR A 352 -8.76 -6.85 7.68
CA THR A 352 -8.46 -6.44 6.31
C THR A 352 -9.73 -5.98 5.64
N VAL A 353 -9.70 -4.78 5.05
CA VAL A 353 -10.74 -4.25 4.18
C VAL A 353 -10.15 -4.07 2.79
N TYR A 354 -10.83 -4.57 1.75
CA TYR A 354 -10.37 -4.39 0.40
C TYR A 354 -11.52 -4.04 -0.56
N THR A 355 -11.21 -3.26 -1.61
CA THR A 355 -12.15 -2.80 -2.63
C THR A 355 -11.62 -3.12 -4.02
N THR A 356 -12.53 -3.39 -4.96
CA THR A 356 -12.21 -3.72 -6.36
C THR A 356 -12.06 -2.49 -7.26
N THR A 357 -11.74 -1.35 -6.67
CA THR A 357 -11.29 -0.12 -7.35
C THR A 357 -10.46 0.72 -6.37
N VAL A 358 -9.71 1.68 -6.89
CA VAL A 358 -8.88 2.56 -6.04
C VAL A 358 -9.75 3.44 -5.15
N ALA A 359 -9.44 3.46 -3.86
CA ALA A 359 -10.10 4.25 -2.82
C ALA A 359 -9.09 5.17 -2.08
N ALA A 360 -8.04 5.62 -2.75
CA ALA A 360 -6.95 6.38 -2.14
C ALA A 360 -7.26 7.86 -1.88
N GLN A 361 -8.42 8.36 -2.28
CA GLN A 361 -8.78 9.77 -2.15
C GLN A 361 -10.28 9.99 -1.89
N GLY A 362 -10.58 11.14 -1.29
CA GLY A 362 -11.95 11.63 -1.12
C GLY A 362 -12.85 10.73 -0.28
N ALA A 363 -14.11 10.63 -0.65
CA ALA A 363 -15.13 9.87 0.09
C ALA A 363 -14.78 8.38 0.18
N ARG A 364 -14.28 7.77 -0.91
CA ARG A 364 -13.89 6.35 -0.92
C ARG A 364 -12.84 6.01 0.14
N LEU A 365 -11.83 6.87 0.30
CA LEU A 365 -10.80 6.69 1.34
C LEU A 365 -11.43 6.78 2.73
N ALA A 366 -12.31 7.78 2.95
CA ALA A 366 -13.01 7.93 4.21
C ALA A 366 -13.91 6.72 4.52
N HIS A 367 -14.65 6.20 3.54
CA HIS A 367 -15.52 5.05 3.72
C HIS A 367 -14.72 3.75 3.95
N LEU A 368 -13.59 3.56 3.24
CA LEU A 368 -12.69 2.43 3.49
C LEU A 368 -12.11 2.50 4.92
N GLN A 369 -11.64 3.67 5.34
CA GLN A 369 -11.11 3.88 6.69
C GLN A 369 -12.21 3.72 7.75
N GLY A 370 -13.44 4.18 7.47
CA GLY A 370 -14.62 3.96 8.31
C GLY A 370 -14.95 2.49 8.50
N ALA A 371 -14.85 1.67 7.45
CA ALA A 371 -15.03 0.23 7.56
C ALA A 371 -13.96 -0.44 8.45
N VAL A 372 -12.70 -0.02 8.34
CA VAL A 372 -11.61 -0.49 9.23
C VAL A 372 -11.88 -0.07 10.68
N ASP A 373 -12.25 1.18 10.90
CA ASP A 373 -12.55 1.72 12.23
C ASP A 373 -13.74 0.99 12.86
N ALA A 374 -14.85 0.84 12.13
CA ALA A 374 -16.04 0.13 12.59
C ALA A 374 -15.75 -1.33 12.96
N ALA A 375 -14.91 -2.01 12.17
CA ALA A 375 -14.51 -3.39 12.47
C ALA A 375 -13.69 -3.49 13.75
N LEU A 376 -12.76 -2.57 13.98
CA LEU A 376 -11.89 -2.57 15.15
C LEU A 376 -12.54 -1.95 16.39
N CYS A 377 -13.52 -1.06 16.22
CA CYS A 377 -14.25 -0.39 17.31
C CYS A 377 -15.57 -1.08 17.66
N GLY A 378 -16.14 -1.87 16.76
CA GLY A 378 -17.40 -2.58 16.97
C GLY A 378 -17.34 -3.50 18.19
N ARG A 379 -18.43 -3.57 18.96
CA ARG A 379 -18.56 -4.52 20.06
C ARG A 379 -18.62 -5.94 19.47
N ARG A 380 -17.86 -6.85 20.05
CA ARG A 380 -17.90 -8.28 19.73
C ARG A 380 -19.26 -8.88 20.05
#